data_45f6b848bcd0547ce58153f9a4d4a132
#
_entry.id   45f6b848bcd0547ce58153f9a4d4a132
#
_cell.length_a   1.000
_cell.length_b   1.000
_cell.length_c   1.000
_cell.angle_alpha   90.00
_cell.angle_beta   90.00
_cell.angle_gamma   90.00
#
_symmetry.space_group_name_H-M   'P 1'
#
loop_
_entity.id
_entity.type
_entity.pdbx_description
1 polymer ?
#
loop_
_entity_poly.entity_id
_entity_poly.type
_entity_poly.pdbx_seq_one_letter_code
_entity_poly.pdbx_strand_id
1 'polypeptide(L)'
;MMPERFKLVVIPQTRGQFQAVKSLIERKDVAEIIIATDAGRDGELVARWILAKAGNKKPLKRLWISSVTDKAIRDGFAHLKNAKEYENLYHAATARAESDWLVGINATRALTCKYNAQLSCGRVQTPTLAMIAAREEEIRHFRPKPYYGLQLTGKGITFTWKDKKSGSSATFSKEKNEEIYKNLSGKTAVVAEVKKTKKTSQAEGLYDLTDLSRDANQRFGFSAKQTLNIMQSLYEHHKVLTYPRTDSRYLTTDVAETLRERVEAIAVGPYRSFTNTVLKGKITPKKSFVNNQKVSDHHAIIPTEQPVILAQLSVDERKIFDLVVRRFLAVLYPPYEYEQTKITLECEGETFFAEGNVPLNRGYKEVTAPDGDESGKVFPALKEGEVIRDFSLKKTEGKTKPPARFTEGTLLKAMENPVKYMQQKDAKAAKTLQETGGLGTVATRADIIDKL
;
A
#
# COMPACT_ATOMS: atom_id res chain seq x y z
N MET A 1 8.49 33.84 14.56
CA MET A 1 7.54 34.44 15.51
C MET A 1 6.79 33.32 16.18
N MET A 2 6.80 33.31 17.51
CA MET A 2 6.11 32.31 18.34
C MET A 2 4.96 33.01 19.04
N PRO A 3 3.69 32.70 18.76
CA PRO A 3 2.59 33.29 19.53
C PRO A 3 2.55 32.70 20.94
N GLU A 4 2.21 33.50 21.93
CA GLU A 4 2.01 33.02 23.30
C GLU A 4 0.79 32.11 23.42
N ARG A 5 -0.23 32.36 22.60
CA ARG A 5 -1.45 31.50 22.50
C ARG A 5 -1.98 31.47 21.08
N PHE A 6 -2.39 30.30 20.66
CA PHE A 6 -3.11 30.13 19.41
C PHE A 6 -4.58 30.52 19.58
N LYS A 7 -5.10 31.31 18.64
CA LYS A 7 -6.49 31.75 18.63
C LYS A 7 -7.30 30.98 17.61
N LEU A 8 -8.31 30.24 18.06
CA LEU A 8 -9.26 29.59 17.16
C LEU A 8 -10.15 30.63 16.47
N VAL A 9 -10.27 30.52 15.15
CA VAL A 9 -11.08 31.40 14.32
C VAL A 9 -12.07 30.55 13.53
N VAL A 10 -13.33 30.99 13.46
CA VAL A 10 -14.34 30.36 12.59
C VAL A 10 -14.15 30.91 11.18
N ILE A 11 -13.90 30.03 10.20
CA ILE A 11 -13.74 30.43 8.82
C ILE A 11 -15.10 30.88 8.22
N PRO A 12 -15.13 31.89 7.33
CA PRO A 12 -16.37 32.47 6.83
C PRO A 12 -17.31 31.44 6.20
N GLN A 13 -16.78 30.49 5.44
CA GLN A 13 -17.55 29.47 4.70
C GLN A 13 -18.33 28.52 5.62
N THR A 14 -17.82 28.23 6.83
CA THR A 14 -18.46 27.33 7.79
C THR A 14 -19.16 28.06 8.95
N ARG A 15 -19.25 29.37 8.91
CA ARG A 15 -19.83 30.17 9.99
C ARG A 15 -21.27 29.79 10.28
N GLY A 16 -22.09 29.59 9.24
CA GLY A 16 -23.50 29.18 9.41
C GLY A 16 -23.64 27.86 10.14
N GLN A 17 -22.86 26.86 9.74
CA GLN A 17 -22.85 25.55 10.40
C GLN A 17 -22.35 25.63 11.84
N PHE A 18 -21.30 26.42 12.08
CA PHE A 18 -20.81 26.64 13.44
C PHE A 18 -21.86 27.28 14.35
N GLN A 19 -22.61 28.29 13.85
CA GLN A 19 -23.68 28.91 14.63
C GLN A 19 -24.82 27.93 14.92
N ALA A 20 -25.22 27.08 13.99
CA ALA A 20 -26.20 26.03 14.22
C ALA A 20 -25.76 25.06 15.32
N VAL A 21 -24.52 24.57 15.26
CA VAL A 21 -23.97 23.69 16.30
C VAL A 21 -23.88 24.40 17.67
N LYS A 22 -23.39 25.66 17.69
CA LYS A 22 -23.30 26.46 18.91
C LYS A 22 -24.66 26.66 19.56
N SER A 23 -25.70 27.02 18.80
CA SER A 23 -27.06 27.22 19.33
C SER A 23 -27.63 25.96 19.95
N LEU A 24 -27.33 24.77 19.37
CA LEU A 24 -27.74 23.48 19.95
C LEU A 24 -26.99 23.18 21.26
N ILE A 25 -25.68 23.45 21.31
CA ILE A 25 -24.87 23.30 22.53
C ILE A 25 -25.40 24.17 23.67
N GLU A 26 -25.85 25.39 23.40
CA GLU A 26 -26.34 26.38 24.39
C GLU A 26 -27.76 26.09 24.89
N ARG A 27 -28.49 25.17 24.27
CA ARG A 27 -29.88 24.83 24.69
C ARG A 27 -29.90 24.31 26.13
N LYS A 28 -30.86 24.79 26.94
CA LYS A 28 -31.01 24.41 28.35
C LYS A 28 -31.46 22.96 28.55
N ASP A 29 -32.19 22.40 27.59
CA ASP A 29 -32.70 21.02 27.61
C ASP A 29 -31.66 19.99 27.20
N VAL A 30 -30.47 20.39 26.74
CA VAL A 30 -29.35 19.48 26.44
C VAL A 30 -28.55 19.25 27.73
N ALA A 31 -28.55 18.03 28.24
CA ALA A 31 -27.87 17.66 29.47
C ALA A 31 -26.39 17.31 29.26
N GLU A 32 -26.05 16.65 28.19
CA GLU A 32 -24.68 16.20 27.84
C GLU A 32 -24.45 16.25 26.32
N ILE A 33 -23.19 16.19 25.91
CA ILE A 33 -22.81 16.17 24.50
C ILE A 33 -22.02 14.90 24.23
N ILE A 34 -22.40 14.19 23.16
CA ILE A 34 -21.72 12.99 22.68
C ILE A 34 -20.86 13.40 21.49
N ILE A 35 -19.54 13.23 21.61
CA ILE A 35 -18.58 13.41 20.51
C ILE A 35 -18.64 12.14 19.65
N ALA A 36 -19.14 12.26 18.44
CA ALA A 36 -19.32 11.16 17.47
C ALA A 36 -18.52 11.38 16.17
N THR A 37 -17.47 12.21 16.21
CA THR A 37 -16.51 12.37 15.12
C THR A 37 -15.62 11.12 14.99
N ASP A 38 -14.86 11.03 13.92
CA ASP A 38 -13.99 9.85 13.65
C ASP A 38 -13.19 9.43 14.88
N ALA A 39 -13.00 8.12 15.03
CA ALA A 39 -12.30 7.50 16.16
C ALA A 39 -10.78 7.64 16.01
N GLY A 40 -10.29 8.86 15.89
CA GLY A 40 -8.89 9.18 15.66
C GLY A 40 -8.49 10.57 16.14
N ARG A 41 -7.21 10.89 15.93
CA ARG A 41 -6.62 12.18 16.36
C ARG A 41 -7.33 13.39 15.76
N ASP A 42 -7.62 13.32 14.46
CA ASP A 42 -8.19 14.48 13.74
C ASP A 42 -9.65 14.70 14.13
N GLY A 43 -10.41 13.62 14.33
CA GLY A 43 -11.78 13.68 14.83
C GLY A 43 -11.86 14.25 16.25
N GLU A 44 -10.95 13.84 17.14
CA GLU A 44 -10.88 14.37 18.49
C GLU A 44 -10.51 15.87 18.50
N LEU A 45 -9.52 16.28 17.69
CA LEU A 45 -9.09 17.67 17.56
C LEU A 45 -10.23 18.58 17.10
N VAL A 46 -10.92 18.21 16.02
CA VAL A 46 -12.00 19.00 15.44
C VAL A 46 -13.14 19.17 16.43
N ALA A 47 -13.57 18.09 17.09
CA ALA A 47 -14.64 18.14 18.07
C ALA A 47 -14.28 19.09 19.24
N ARG A 48 -13.09 18.93 19.82
CA ARG A 48 -12.63 19.74 20.95
C ARG A 48 -12.50 21.22 20.60
N TRP A 49 -12.00 21.54 19.41
CA TRP A 49 -11.90 22.92 18.95
C TRP A 49 -13.27 23.57 18.73
N ILE A 50 -14.25 22.84 18.17
CA ILE A 50 -15.62 23.33 18.02
C ILE A 50 -16.23 23.62 19.40
N LEU A 51 -16.12 22.68 20.33
CA LEU A 51 -16.66 22.79 21.68
C LEU A 51 -16.01 23.93 22.48
N ALA A 52 -14.69 24.04 22.38
CA ALA A 52 -13.95 25.15 23.03
C ALA A 52 -14.34 26.51 22.44
N LYS A 53 -14.47 26.64 21.13
CA LYS A 53 -14.88 27.86 20.43
C LYS A 53 -16.35 28.22 20.71
N ALA A 54 -17.22 27.22 20.91
CA ALA A 54 -18.62 27.44 21.31
C ALA A 54 -18.77 27.77 22.76
N GLY A 55 -17.72 27.63 23.62
CA GLY A 55 -17.77 27.89 25.05
C GLY A 55 -18.52 26.82 25.84
N ASN A 56 -18.45 25.56 25.40
CA ASN A 56 -19.15 24.45 26.06
C ASN A 56 -18.72 24.26 27.51
N LYS A 57 -19.72 24.08 28.39
CA LYS A 57 -19.52 23.75 29.83
C LYS A 57 -20.22 22.44 30.22
N LYS A 58 -20.90 21.78 29.29
CA LYS A 58 -21.65 20.55 29.53
C LYS A 58 -20.74 19.34 29.57
N PRO A 59 -21.15 18.26 30.28
CA PRO A 59 -20.44 17.00 30.29
C PRO A 59 -20.26 16.44 28.86
N LEU A 60 -19.14 15.78 28.64
CA LEU A 60 -18.78 15.20 27.35
C LEU A 60 -18.64 13.69 27.46
N LYS A 61 -19.26 12.97 26.51
CA LYS A 61 -19.05 11.55 26.27
C LYS A 61 -18.46 11.33 24.87
N ARG A 62 -17.84 10.20 24.66
CA ARG A 62 -17.20 9.82 23.41
C ARG A 62 -17.81 8.52 22.86
N LEU A 63 -18.35 8.60 21.67
CA LEU A 63 -18.66 7.43 20.83
C LEU A 63 -17.39 7.05 20.05
N TRP A 64 -16.86 5.86 20.30
CA TRP A 64 -15.61 5.38 19.68
C TRP A 64 -15.90 4.12 18.87
N ILE A 65 -16.07 4.29 17.56
CA ILE A 65 -16.35 3.21 16.61
C ILE A 65 -15.52 3.40 15.33
N SER A 66 -15.03 2.30 14.75
CA SER A 66 -14.23 2.27 13.51
C SER A 66 -15.03 1.68 12.34
N SER A 67 -16.30 1.39 12.53
CA SER A 67 -17.24 1.00 11.47
C SER A 67 -18.61 1.63 11.73
N VAL A 68 -19.42 1.71 10.69
CA VAL A 68 -20.77 2.31 10.73
C VAL A 68 -21.87 1.27 10.47
N THR A 69 -21.62 -0.01 10.82
CA THR A 69 -22.67 -1.02 10.82
C THR A 69 -23.70 -0.72 11.93
N ASP A 70 -24.94 -1.08 11.71
CA ASP A 70 -26.00 -0.92 12.73
C ASP A 70 -25.59 -1.52 14.09
N LYS A 71 -24.91 -2.66 14.06
CA LYS A 71 -24.39 -3.33 15.25
C LYS A 71 -23.34 -2.47 15.95
N ALA A 72 -22.32 -1.98 15.23
CA ALA A 72 -21.26 -1.14 15.80
C ALA A 72 -21.81 0.17 16.39
N ILE A 73 -22.80 0.79 15.73
CA ILE A 73 -23.46 2.00 16.22
C ILE A 73 -24.22 1.70 17.52
N ARG A 74 -25.05 0.68 17.56
CA ARG A 74 -25.81 0.30 18.77
C ARG A 74 -24.90 -0.05 19.94
N ASP A 75 -23.90 -0.89 19.70
CA ASP A 75 -22.91 -1.29 20.70
C ASP A 75 -22.11 -0.09 21.20
N GLY A 76 -21.71 0.82 20.30
CA GLY A 76 -21.00 2.05 20.64
C GLY A 76 -21.81 2.97 21.54
N PHE A 77 -23.10 3.20 21.26
CA PHE A 77 -23.98 3.99 22.10
C PHE A 77 -24.27 3.30 23.44
N ALA A 78 -24.32 1.98 23.50
CA ALA A 78 -24.46 1.23 24.75
C ALA A 78 -23.20 1.35 25.64
N HIS A 79 -22.02 1.64 25.06
CA HIS A 79 -20.72 1.66 25.74
C HIS A 79 -19.98 3.00 25.57
N LEU A 80 -20.72 4.12 25.69
CA LEU A 80 -20.11 5.46 25.61
C LEU A 80 -19.00 5.64 26.63
N LYS A 81 -17.84 6.17 26.16
CA LYS A 81 -16.67 6.45 26.98
C LYS A 81 -16.71 7.84 27.59
N ASN A 82 -15.98 8.04 28.69
CA ASN A 82 -15.74 9.39 29.19
C ASN A 82 -14.78 10.12 28.25
N ALA A 83 -15.14 11.33 27.81
CA ALA A 83 -14.27 12.10 26.91
C ALA A 83 -12.90 12.44 27.53
N LYS A 84 -12.75 12.44 28.85
CA LYS A 84 -11.46 12.65 29.53
C LYS A 84 -10.43 11.56 29.23
N GLU A 85 -10.87 10.34 28.89
CA GLU A 85 -9.96 9.25 28.52
C GLU A 85 -9.16 9.56 27.25
N TYR A 86 -9.62 10.51 26.45
CA TYR A 86 -9.02 10.91 25.16
C TYR A 86 -8.25 12.25 25.21
N GLU A 87 -8.02 12.81 26.41
CA GLU A 87 -7.29 14.08 26.55
C GLU A 87 -5.85 14.01 26.01
N ASN A 88 -5.14 12.92 26.27
CA ASN A 88 -3.78 12.74 25.73
C ASN A 88 -3.78 12.67 24.18
N LEU A 89 -4.79 12.07 23.59
CA LEU A 89 -4.96 12.03 22.13
C LEU A 89 -5.20 13.45 21.58
N TYR A 90 -6.07 14.24 22.23
CA TYR A 90 -6.31 15.64 21.91
C TYR A 90 -5.04 16.47 22.00
N HIS A 91 -4.27 16.34 23.10
CA HIS A 91 -3.00 17.06 23.25
C HIS A 91 -1.98 16.69 22.18
N ALA A 92 -1.87 15.41 21.84
CA ALA A 92 -1.00 14.96 20.75
C ALA A 92 -1.41 15.55 19.39
N ALA A 93 -2.73 15.61 19.12
CA ALA A 93 -3.27 16.20 17.90
C ALA A 93 -3.05 17.72 17.84
N THR A 94 -3.24 18.42 18.96
CA THR A 94 -2.98 19.87 19.10
C THR A 94 -1.50 20.18 18.86
N ALA A 95 -0.60 19.47 19.56
CA ALA A 95 0.84 19.65 19.41
C ALA A 95 1.30 19.46 17.95
N ARG A 96 0.71 18.47 17.25
CA ARG A 96 0.98 18.26 15.83
C ARG A 96 0.52 19.45 14.98
N ALA A 97 -0.73 19.90 15.13
CA ALA A 97 -1.29 21.02 14.37
C ALA A 97 -0.51 22.32 14.59
N GLU A 98 -0.17 22.62 15.83
CA GLU A 98 0.61 23.81 16.21
C GLU A 98 2.05 23.73 15.68
N SER A 99 2.69 22.56 15.75
CA SER A 99 4.03 22.34 15.18
C SER A 99 4.04 22.50 13.66
N ASP A 100 3.02 21.98 12.96
CA ASP A 100 2.89 22.13 11.51
C ASP A 100 2.78 23.61 11.12
N TRP A 101 1.97 24.38 11.86
CA TRP A 101 1.84 25.81 11.64
C TRP A 101 3.12 26.57 11.94
N LEU A 102 3.75 26.34 13.11
CA LEU A 102 4.96 27.04 13.54
C LEU A 102 6.14 26.79 12.58
N VAL A 103 6.39 25.53 12.23
CA VAL A 103 7.47 25.18 11.29
C VAL A 103 7.15 25.76 9.92
N GLY A 104 5.92 25.57 9.44
CA GLY A 104 5.50 26.04 8.13
C GLY A 104 5.69 27.55 7.96
N ILE A 105 5.14 28.36 8.87
CA ILE A 105 5.19 29.81 8.73
C ILE A 105 6.62 30.39 8.90
N ASN A 106 7.36 29.91 9.90
CA ASN A 106 8.69 30.47 10.18
C ASN A 106 9.72 30.05 9.15
N ALA A 107 9.75 28.77 8.74
CA ALA A 107 10.66 28.29 7.72
C ALA A 107 10.35 28.89 6.33
N THR A 108 9.07 28.99 5.96
CA THR A 108 8.65 29.67 4.73
C THR A 108 9.14 31.11 4.69
N ARG A 109 8.94 31.88 5.76
CA ARG A 109 9.41 33.28 5.83
C ARG A 109 10.92 33.37 5.76
N ALA A 110 11.65 32.53 6.50
CA ALA A 110 13.10 32.52 6.50
C ALA A 110 13.67 32.23 5.10
N LEU A 111 13.14 31.24 4.40
CA LEU A 111 13.55 30.91 3.04
C LEU A 111 13.20 32.03 2.06
N THR A 112 11.98 32.55 2.10
CA THR A 112 11.52 33.65 1.25
C THR A 112 12.42 34.88 1.39
N CYS A 113 12.72 35.29 2.63
CA CYS A 113 13.61 36.43 2.88
C CYS A 113 15.06 36.15 2.45
N LYS A 114 15.58 34.94 2.74
CA LYS A 114 16.98 34.60 2.41
C LYS A 114 17.25 34.56 0.92
N TYR A 115 16.32 34.04 0.14
CA TYR A 115 16.49 33.83 -1.30
C TYR A 115 15.77 34.86 -2.15
N ASN A 116 15.07 35.82 -1.54
CA ASN A 116 14.22 36.81 -2.22
C ASN A 116 13.31 36.19 -3.28
N ALA A 117 12.68 35.08 -2.95
CA ALA A 117 11.79 34.31 -3.81
C ALA A 117 10.63 33.74 -3.01
N GLN A 118 9.45 33.63 -3.63
CA GLN A 118 8.30 33.01 -2.99
C GLN A 118 8.52 31.50 -2.83
N LEU A 119 9.03 31.11 -1.67
CA LEU A 119 9.31 29.72 -1.32
C LEU A 119 8.37 29.24 -0.23
N SER A 120 8.04 27.95 -0.24
CA SER A 120 7.26 27.33 0.82
C SER A 120 8.04 26.21 1.51
N CYS A 121 7.80 26.04 2.81
CA CYS A 121 8.37 24.97 3.59
C CYS A 121 7.29 24.31 4.45
N GLY A 122 7.37 23.00 4.62
CA GLY A 122 6.43 22.25 5.46
C GLY A 122 7.04 20.94 5.94
N ARG A 123 6.55 20.45 7.08
CA ARG A 123 7.06 19.23 7.73
C ARG A 123 6.90 17.94 6.88
N VAL A 124 6.00 17.92 5.92
CA VAL A 124 5.80 16.78 5.01
C VAL A 124 6.29 17.12 3.61
N GLN A 125 5.91 18.28 3.07
CA GLN A 125 6.25 18.72 1.71
C GLN A 125 7.76 18.78 1.50
N THR A 126 8.51 19.43 2.39
CA THR A 126 9.97 19.63 2.22
C THR A 126 10.76 18.31 2.27
N PRO A 127 10.53 17.38 3.23
CA PRO A 127 11.17 16.08 3.21
C PRO A 127 10.81 15.25 1.97
N THR A 128 9.57 15.36 1.48
CA THR A 128 9.17 14.67 0.25
C THR A 128 9.92 15.18 -0.97
N LEU A 129 10.04 16.51 -1.10
CA LEU A 129 10.86 17.14 -2.15
C LEU A 129 12.35 16.73 -2.04
N ALA A 130 12.87 16.68 -0.80
CA ALA A 130 14.24 16.26 -0.56
C ALA A 130 14.53 14.83 -1.02
N MET A 131 13.56 13.89 -0.85
CA MET A 131 13.68 12.53 -1.37
C MET A 131 13.75 12.51 -2.90
N ILE A 132 12.95 13.34 -3.57
CA ILE A 132 12.95 13.45 -5.04
C ILE A 132 14.30 14.01 -5.51
N ALA A 133 14.76 15.11 -4.89
CA ALA A 133 16.04 15.73 -5.21
C ALA A 133 17.22 14.76 -5.01
N ALA A 134 17.24 14.04 -3.89
CA ALA A 134 18.27 13.03 -3.63
C ALA A 134 18.27 11.91 -4.70
N ARG A 135 17.11 11.49 -5.17
CA ARG A 135 16.98 10.50 -6.26
C ARG A 135 17.51 11.06 -7.58
N GLU A 136 17.25 12.31 -7.92
CA GLU A 136 17.78 12.94 -9.13
C GLU A 136 19.32 13.08 -9.07
N GLU A 137 19.86 13.41 -7.89
CA GLU A 137 21.32 13.43 -7.69
C GLU A 137 21.94 12.03 -7.82
N GLU A 138 21.31 11.01 -7.27
CA GLU A 138 21.75 9.62 -7.42
C GLU A 138 21.77 9.19 -8.90
N ILE A 139 20.73 9.54 -9.66
CA ILE A 139 20.64 9.27 -11.11
C ILE A 139 21.73 10.05 -11.87
N ARG A 140 21.92 11.33 -11.57
CA ARG A 140 22.91 12.20 -12.24
C ARG A 140 24.34 11.72 -12.06
N HIS A 141 24.68 11.25 -10.87
CA HIS A 141 26.02 10.78 -10.53
C HIS A 141 26.23 9.29 -10.80
N PHE A 142 25.19 8.58 -11.24
CA PHE A 142 25.31 7.15 -11.53
C PHE A 142 26.29 6.88 -12.69
N ARG A 143 27.15 5.89 -12.48
CA ARG A 143 28.08 5.41 -13.50
C ARG A 143 27.75 3.95 -13.81
N PRO A 144 27.27 3.63 -15.02
CA PRO A 144 26.98 2.27 -15.43
C PRO A 144 28.24 1.39 -15.39
N LYS A 145 28.14 0.22 -14.74
CA LYS A 145 29.19 -0.78 -14.72
C LYS A 145 28.76 -1.98 -15.57
N PRO A 146 29.59 -2.48 -16.48
CA PRO A 146 29.31 -3.71 -17.23
C PRO A 146 29.30 -4.90 -16.28
N TYR A 147 28.45 -5.86 -16.56
CA TYR A 147 28.44 -7.16 -15.89
C TYR A 147 28.28 -8.26 -16.93
N TYR A 148 28.82 -9.43 -16.62
CA TYR A 148 28.93 -10.57 -17.52
C TYR A 148 28.39 -11.80 -16.86
N GLY A 149 27.70 -12.65 -17.62
CA GLY A 149 27.14 -13.91 -17.16
C GLY A 149 27.24 -14.99 -18.22
N LEU A 150 26.79 -16.19 -17.89
CA LEU A 150 26.74 -17.32 -18.78
C LEU A 150 25.37 -18.00 -18.74
N GLN A 151 24.94 -18.48 -19.88
CA GLN A 151 23.78 -19.34 -20.02
C GLN A 151 24.18 -20.62 -20.71
N LEU A 152 23.73 -21.75 -20.18
CA LEU A 152 23.87 -23.08 -20.73
C LEU A 152 22.48 -23.55 -21.17
N THR A 153 22.31 -23.89 -22.45
CA THR A 153 21.05 -24.42 -22.95
C THR A 153 21.23 -25.86 -23.43
N GLY A 154 20.55 -26.79 -22.76
CA GLY A 154 20.60 -28.22 -23.06
C GLY A 154 19.27 -28.90 -22.72
N LYS A 155 18.87 -29.94 -23.45
CA LYS A 155 17.59 -30.64 -23.27
C LYS A 155 16.35 -29.69 -23.31
N GLY A 156 16.42 -28.59 -24.06
CA GLY A 156 15.33 -27.61 -24.13
C GLY A 156 15.22 -26.67 -22.91
N ILE A 157 16.16 -26.72 -21.97
CA ILE A 157 16.18 -25.90 -20.76
C ILE A 157 17.36 -24.94 -20.83
N THR A 158 17.12 -23.67 -20.51
CA THR A 158 18.18 -22.67 -20.34
C THR A 158 18.49 -22.50 -18.86
N PHE A 159 19.72 -22.80 -18.50
CA PHE A 159 20.27 -22.67 -17.16
C PHE A 159 21.14 -21.43 -17.08
N THR A 160 21.04 -20.70 -15.98
CA THR A 160 21.83 -19.49 -15.73
C THR A 160 22.97 -19.80 -14.78
N TRP A 161 24.18 -19.38 -15.11
CA TRP A 161 25.34 -19.50 -14.24
C TRP A 161 25.13 -18.80 -12.91
N LYS A 162 25.72 -19.37 -11.86
CA LYS A 162 25.69 -18.80 -10.51
C LYS A 162 27.07 -18.91 -9.87
N ASP A 163 27.63 -17.77 -9.49
CA ASP A 163 28.88 -17.72 -8.74
C ASP A 163 28.71 -18.34 -7.35
N LYS A 164 29.51 -19.36 -7.06
CA LYS A 164 29.43 -20.12 -5.78
C LYS A 164 29.71 -19.26 -4.55
N LYS A 165 30.55 -18.21 -4.67
CA LYS A 165 30.93 -17.36 -3.53
C LYS A 165 29.90 -16.27 -3.24
N SER A 166 29.50 -15.54 -4.27
CA SER A 166 28.58 -14.41 -4.13
C SER A 166 27.09 -14.78 -4.28
N GLY A 167 26.80 -15.94 -4.85
CA GLY A 167 25.44 -16.35 -5.21
C GLY A 167 24.84 -15.55 -6.38
N SER A 168 25.62 -14.66 -7.00
CA SER A 168 25.19 -13.82 -8.13
C SER A 168 25.15 -14.60 -9.43
N SER A 169 24.22 -14.25 -10.32
CA SER A 169 24.15 -14.77 -11.69
C SER A 169 25.03 -14.01 -12.69
N ALA A 170 25.85 -13.06 -12.20
CA ALA A 170 26.76 -12.29 -13.02
C ALA A 170 28.00 -11.86 -12.23
N THR A 171 29.07 -11.57 -12.94
CA THR A 171 30.33 -11.01 -12.43
C THR A 171 30.65 -9.67 -13.11
N PHE A 172 31.40 -8.79 -12.41
CA PHE A 172 31.91 -7.56 -12.99
C PHE A 172 33.28 -7.74 -13.69
N SER A 173 33.91 -8.93 -13.59
CA SER A 173 35.16 -9.24 -14.31
C SER A 173 34.84 -9.93 -15.63
N LYS A 174 35.28 -9.30 -16.74
CA LYS A 174 35.20 -9.86 -18.08
C LYS A 174 36.14 -11.05 -18.20
N GLU A 175 37.34 -10.92 -17.65
CA GLU A 175 38.41 -11.93 -17.68
C GLU A 175 37.94 -13.23 -17.02
N LYS A 176 37.35 -13.12 -15.82
CA LYS A 176 36.75 -14.28 -15.11
C LYS A 176 35.68 -14.95 -15.97
N ASN A 177 34.81 -14.16 -16.61
CA ASN A 177 33.74 -14.71 -17.45
C ASN A 177 34.28 -15.44 -18.70
N GLU A 178 35.32 -14.88 -19.32
CA GLU A 178 36.00 -15.49 -20.49
C GLU A 178 36.74 -16.78 -20.08
N GLU A 179 37.41 -16.80 -18.94
CA GLU A 179 38.07 -17.97 -18.41
C GLU A 179 37.08 -19.13 -18.18
N ILE A 180 35.99 -18.84 -17.45
CA ILE A 180 34.93 -19.82 -17.21
C ILE A 180 34.35 -20.33 -18.53
N TYR A 181 34.04 -19.45 -19.48
CA TYR A 181 33.53 -19.84 -20.78
C TYR A 181 34.47 -20.81 -21.53
N LYS A 182 35.77 -20.53 -21.57
CA LYS A 182 36.77 -21.38 -22.21
C LYS A 182 36.85 -22.74 -21.52
N ASN A 183 36.88 -22.77 -20.18
CA ASN A 183 36.98 -24.00 -19.41
C ASN A 183 35.76 -24.92 -19.58
N LEU A 184 34.58 -24.35 -19.85
CA LEU A 184 33.34 -25.09 -20.02
C LEU A 184 33.08 -25.54 -21.48
N SER A 185 33.74 -24.89 -22.45
CA SER A 185 33.53 -25.20 -23.87
C SER A 185 33.97 -26.61 -24.22
N GLY A 186 33.06 -27.42 -24.83
CA GLY A 186 33.32 -28.79 -25.20
C GLY A 186 33.31 -29.79 -24.04
N LYS A 187 32.91 -29.38 -22.85
CA LYS A 187 32.78 -30.22 -21.66
C LYS A 187 31.38 -30.80 -21.52
N THR A 188 31.17 -31.61 -20.49
CA THR A 188 29.87 -32.21 -20.18
C THR A 188 29.33 -31.62 -18.89
N ALA A 189 28.03 -31.36 -18.82
CA ALA A 189 27.36 -30.96 -17.60
C ALA A 189 26.62 -32.14 -16.96
N VAL A 190 26.57 -32.16 -15.65
CA VAL A 190 25.88 -33.21 -14.87
C VAL A 190 24.76 -32.55 -14.07
N VAL A 191 23.60 -33.19 -14.04
CA VAL A 191 22.47 -32.78 -13.19
C VAL A 191 22.83 -33.12 -11.74
N ALA A 192 23.19 -32.11 -10.97
CA ALA A 192 23.60 -32.27 -9.57
C ALA A 192 22.40 -32.42 -8.63
N GLU A 193 21.30 -31.70 -8.89
CA GLU A 193 20.09 -31.73 -8.07
C GLU A 193 18.83 -31.44 -8.89
N VAL A 194 17.75 -32.17 -8.60
CA VAL A 194 16.41 -31.89 -9.10
C VAL A 194 15.44 -31.82 -7.93
N LYS A 195 15.13 -30.61 -7.48
CA LYS A 195 14.26 -30.40 -6.32
C LYS A 195 12.89 -29.93 -6.73
N LYS A 196 11.86 -30.71 -6.40
CA LYS A 196 10.46 -30.35 -6.54
C LYS A 196 9.85 -29.99 -5.21
N THR A 197 9.19 -28.86 -5.14
CA THR A 197 8.59 -28.36 -3.88
C THR A 197 7.23 -27.77 -4.14
N LYS A 198 6.20 -28.26 -3.45
CA LYS A 198 4.89 -27.60 -3.47
C LYS A 198 4.96 -26.32 -2.64
N LYS A 199 4.48 -25.25 -3.23
CA LYS A 199 4.44 -23.91 -2.63
C LYS A 199 3.06 -23.32 -2.71
N THR A 200 2.77 -22.46 -1.72
CA THR A 200 1.50 -21.74 -1.59
C THR A 200 1.78 -20.24 -1.54
N SER A 201 0.99 -19.46 -2.26
CA SER A 201 1.02 -17.99 -2.18
C SER A 201 -0.36 -17.48 -1.79
N GLN A 202 -0.42 -16.63 -0.79
CA GLN A 202 -1.65 -15.98 -0.33
C GLN A 202 -1.93 -14.75 -1.19
N ALA A 203 -3.22 -14.39 -1.31
CA ALA A 203 -3.60 -13.11 -1.89
C ALA A 203 -3.01 -11.95 -1.07
N GLU A 204 -2.72 -10.85 -1.73
CA GLU A 204 -2.39 -9.60 -1.05
C GLU A 204 -3.56 -9.14 -0.19
N GLY A 205 -3.28 -8.41 0.91
CA GLY A 205 -4.32 -7.85 1.78
C GLY A 205 -5.27 -6.90 1.06
N LEU A 206 -6.36 -6.54 1.73
CA LEU A 206 -7.31 -5.55 1.21
C LEU A 206 -6.61 -4.20 0.96
N TYR A 207 -7.25 -3.33 0.19
CA TYR A 207 -6.70 -2.00 -0.10
C TYR A 207 -6.86 -1.04 1.09
N ASP A 208 -5.78 -0.35 1.40
CA ASP A 208 -5.78 1.02 1.91
C ASP A 208 -5.70 2.01 0.73
N LEU A 209 -5.79 3.31 1.01
CA LEU A 209 -5.72 4.34 -0.03
C LEU A 209 -4.36 4.39 -0.74
N THR A 210 -3.27 4.15 -0.02
CA THR A 210 -1.92 4.20 -0.59
C THR A 210 -1.68 3.09 -1.59
N ASP A 211 -2.02 1.84 -1.24
CA ASP A 211 -1.88 0.69 -2.13
C ASP A 211 -2.80 0.80 -3.35
N LEU A 212 -4.05 1.26 -3.14
CA LEU A 212 -4.97 1.51 -4.26
C LEU A 212 -4.45 2.58 -5.22
N SER A 213 -3.95 3.71 -4.68
CA SER A 213 -3.38 4.78 -5.51
C SER A 213 -2.13 4.33 -6.26
N ARG A 214 -1.29 3.49 -5.63
CA ARG A 214 -0.11 2.90 -6.28
C ARG A 214 -0.51 1.99 -7.45
N ASP A 215 -1.45 1.09 -7.24
CA ASP A 215 -1.90 0.15 -8.27
C ASP A 215 -2.63 0.87 -9.41
N ALA A 216 -3.44 1.90 -9.11
CA ALA A 216 -4.07 2.77 -10.09
C ALA A 216 -3.04 3.56 -10.92
N ASN A 217 -2.01 4.10 -10.28
CA ASN A 217 -0.92 4.77 -10.98
C ASN A 217 -0.14 3.81 -11.89
N GLN A 218 0.19 2.63 -11.39
CA GLN A 218 0.95 1.62 -12.15
C GLN A 218 0.16 1.11 -13.37
N ARG A 219 -1.15 0.85 -13.22
CA ARG A 219 -1.96 0.23 -14.28
C ARG A 219 -2.58 1.22 -15.24
N PHE A 220 -2.96 2.39 -14.76
CA PHE A 220 -3.75 3.35 -15.54
C PHE A 220 -3.07 4.71 -15.68
N GLY A 221 -1.94 4.94 -15.01
CA GLY A 221 -1.28 6.25 -14.98
C GLY A 221 -2.03 7.31 -14.17
N PHE A 222 -3.01 6.92 -13.35
CA PHE A 222 -3.76 7.88 -12.54
C PHE A 222 -2.87 8.51 -11.47
N SER A 223 -3.04 9.83 -11.28
CA SER A 223 -2.42 10.51 -10.14
C SER A 223 -3.06 10.07 -8.82
N ALA A 224 -2.37 10.27 -7.71
CA ALA A 224 -2.93 10.03 -6.38
C ALA A 224 -4.18 10.88 -6.13
N LYS A 225 -4.17 12.13 -6.60
CA LYS A 225 -5.30 13.06 -6.51
C LYS A 225 -6.49 12.60 -7.35
N GLN A 226 -6.25 12.17 -8.58
CA GLN A 226 -7.29 11.63 -9.46
C GLN A 226 -7.91 10.37 -8.83
N THR A 227 -7.09 9.45 -8.33
CA THR A 227 -7.57 8.23 -7.66
C THR A 227 -8.45 8.56 -6.45
N LEU A 228 -8.02 9.51 -5.60
CA LEU A 228 -8.81 9.95 -4.45
C LEU A 228 -10.16 10.56 -4.87
N ASN A 229 -10.19 11.40 -5.90
CA ASN A 229 -11.42 12.02 -6.38
C ASN A 229 -12.41 10.98 -6.93
N ILE A 230 -11.91 10.00 -7.69
CA ILE A 230 -12.73 8.88 -8.18
C ILE A 230 -13.28 8.06 -7.01
N MET A 231 -12.46 7.76 -6.03
CA MET A 231 -12.88 7.05 -4.83
C MET A 231 -13.95 7.82 -4.04
N GLN A 232 -13.79 9.15 -3.95
CA GLN A 232 -14.77 10.01 -3.28
C GLN A 232 -16.14 9.94 -3.98
N SER A 233 -16.16 9.92 -5.32
CA SER A 233 -17.39 9.73 -6.11
C SER A 233 -18.02 8.36 -5.86
N LEU A 234 -17.23 7.28 -5.89
CA LEU A 234 -17.72 5.92 -5.63
C LEU A 234 -18.28 5.74 -4.22
N TYR A 235 -17.74 6.48 -3.24
CA TYR A 235 -18.21 6.48 -1.87
C TYR A 235 -19.43 7.38 -1.65
N GLU A 236 -19.40 8.65 -2.07
CA GLU A 236 -20.43 9.64 -1.74
C GLU A 236 -21.66 9.58 -2.67
N HIS A 237 -21.42 9.49 -3.99
CA HIS A 237 -22.50 9.51 -4.97
C HIS A 237 -23.05 8.12 -5.23
N HIS A 238 -22.19 7.18 -5.61
CA HIS A 238 -22.62 5.82 -5.95
C HIS A 238 -22.82 4.94 -4.71
N LYS A 239 -22.15 5.23 -3.59
CA LYS A 239 -22.22 4.48 -2.32
C LYS A 239 -21.85 3.00 -2.46
N VAL A 240 -21.07 2.64 -3.46
CA VAL A 240 -20.69 1.26 -3.79
C VAL A 240 -19.37 0.82 -3.18
N LEU A 241 -18.56 1.75 -2.66
CA LEU A 241 -17.33 1.49 -1.93
C LEU A 241 -17.35 2.14 -0.56
N THR A 242 -16.57 1.61 0.38
CA THR A 242 -16.42 2.16 1.72
C THR A 242 -15.53 3.41 1.73
N TYR A 243 -15.40 4.06 2.87
CA TYR A 243 -14.68 5.32 3.03
C TYR A 243 -13.24 5.24 2.52
N PRO A 244 -12.81 6.17 1.62
CA PRO A 244 -11.55 6.03 0.91
C PRO A 244 -10.29 6.37 1.71
N ARG A 245 -10.38 7.24 2.74
CA ARG A 245 -9.21 7.76 3.45
C ARG A 245 -8.85 6.88 4.64
N THR A 246 -8.42 5.66 4.37
CA THR A 246 -7.99 4.70 5.38
C THR A 246 -6.57 4.21 5.13
N ASP A 247 -5.83 3.97 6.20
CA ASP A 247 -4.52 3.32 6.22
C ASP A 247 -4.61 1.83 6.61
N SER A 248 -5.82 1.36 6.94
CA SER A 248 -6.03 -0.03 7.33
C SER A 248 -6.28 -0.93 6.12
N ARG A 249 -5.72 -2.13 6.18
CA ARG A 249 -5.95 -3.24 5.24
C ARG A 249 -6.78 -4.36 5.87
N TYR A 250 -7.40 -4.06 7.02
CA TYR A 250 -8.16 -5.03 7.80
C TYR A 250 -9.60 -4.59 7.97
N LEU A 251 -10.46 -5.59 8.18
CA LEU A 251 -11.85 -5.41 8.55
C LEU A 251 -12.04 -5.65 10.05
N THR A 252 -13.07 -5.06 10.62
CA THR A 252 -13.56 -5.40 11.95
C THR A 252 -14.43 -6.66 11.89
N THR A 253 -14.67 -7.29 13.02
CA THR A 253 -15.46 -8.52 13.12
C THR A 253 -16.91 -8.30 12.72
N ASP A 254 -17.51 -7.15 13.03
CA ASP A 254 -18.88 -6.78 12.64
C ASP A 254 -19.02 -6.60 11.12
N VAL A 255 -18.03 -5.95 10.46
CA VAL A 255 -17.99 -5.86 8.99
C VAL A 255 -17.81 -7.24 8.36
N ALA A 256 -17.06 -8.13 9.01
CA ALA A 256 -16.88 -9.50 8.49
C ALA A 256 -18.18 -10.32 8.51
N GLU A 257 -19.16 -9.99 9.35
CA GLU A 257 -20.49 -10.60 9.37
C GLU A 257 -21.29 -10.28 8.10
N THR A 258 -21.04 -9.13 7.44
CA THR A 258 -21.75 -8.66 6.23
C THR A 258 -21.08 -9.09 4.91
N LEU A 259 -20.02 -9.90 4.95
CA LEU A 259 -19.25 -10.26 3.74
C LEU A 259 -20.11 -10.92 2.65
N ARG A 260 -21.09 -11.75 3.03
CA ARG A 260 -21.98 -12.43 2.07
C ARG A 260 -22.81 -11.43 1.28
N GLU A 261 -23.45 -10.49 1.97
CA GLU A 261 -24.27 -9.44 1.36
C GLU A 261 -23.46 -8.57 0.40
N ARG A 262 -22.23 -8.24 0.78
CA ARG A 262 -21.29 -7.49 -0.06
C ARG A 262 -20.88 -8.25 -1.34
N VAL A 263 -20.67 -9.57 -1.23
CA VAL A 263 -20.39 -10.40 -2.41
C VAL A 263 -21.62 -10.51 -3.31
N GLU A 264 -22.81 -10.60 -2.75
CA GLU A 264 -24.08 -10.60 -3.50
C GLU A 264 -24.31 -9.27 -4.22
N ALA A 265 -24.01 -8.13 -3.58
CA ALA A 265 -24.15 -6.79 -4.17
C ALA A 265 -23.30 -6.57 -5.42
N ILE A 266 -22.14 -7.22 -5.50
CA ILE A 266 -21.23 -7.13 -6.65
C ILE A 266 -21.36 -8.29 -7.65
N ALA A 267 -22.40 -9.15 -7.52
CA ALA A 267 -22.60 -10.31 -8.40
C ALA A 267 -23.17 -9.93 -9.77
N VAL A 268 -22.53 -8.98 -10.45
CA VAL A 268 -22.96 -8.40 -11.73
C VAL A 268 -21.85 -8.48 -12.78
N GLY A 269 -22.23 -8.47 -14.05
CA GLY A 269 -21.30 -8.39 -15.19
C GLY A 269 -20.14 -9.38 -15.08
N PRO A 270 -18.89 -8.89 -15.21
CA PRO A 270 -17.70 -9.75 -15.23
C PRO A 270 -17.39 -10.40 -13.88
N TYR A 271 -18.01 -9.97 -12.79
CA TYR A 271 -17.75 -10.51 -11.46
C TYR A 271 -18.63 -11.72 -11.10
N ARG A 272 -19.71 -11.97 -11.85
CA ARG A 272 -20.73 -12.98 -11.54
C ARG A 272 -20.11 -14.40 -11.41
N SER A 273 -19.17 -14.77 -12.24
CA SER A 273 -18.53 -16.08 -12.16
C SER A 273 -17.73 -16.22 -10.87
N PHE A 274 -16.99 -15.18 -10.49
CA PHE A 274 -16.16 -15.18 -9.29
C PHE A 274 -17.01 -15.16 -8.02
N THR A 275 -18.03 -14.31 -7.97
CA THR A 275 -18.95 -14.22 -6.82
C THR A 275 -19.71 -15.53 -6.62
N ASN A 276 -20.17 -16.17 -7.69
CA ASN A 276 -20.83 -17.47 -7.61
C ASN A 276 -19.92 -18.53 -6.99
N THR A 277 -18.63 -18.52 -7.30
CA THR A 277 -17.66 -19.45 -6.70
C THR A 277 -17.56 -19.22 -5.19
N VAL A 278 -17.49 -17.96 -4.75
CA VAL A 278 -17.44 -17.61 -3.31
C VAL A 278 -18.74 -17.97 -2.59
N LEU A 279 -19.90 -17.69 -3.22
CA LEU A 279 -21.22 -17.86 -2.62
C LEU A 279 -21.65 -19.33 -2.49
N LYS A 280 -21.07 -20.25 -3.28
CA LYS A 280 -21.30 -21.71 -3.14
C LYS A 280 -20.82 -22.25 -1.79
N GLY A 281 -19.83 -21.61 -1.19
CA GLY A 281 -19.25 -22.03 0.09
C GLY A 281 -19.67 -21.16 1.27
N LYS A 282 -19.20 -21.54 2.45
CA LYS A 282 -19.24 -20.70 3.65
C LYS A 282 -18.11 -19.69 3.58
N ILE A 283 -18.43 -18.40 3.61
CA ILE A 283 -17.43 -17.35 3.73
C ILE A 283 -16.88 -17.35 5.16
N THR A 284 -15.60 -17.70 5.31
CA THR A 284 -14.96 -17.76 6.63
C THR A 284 -13.99 -16.59 6.76
N PRO A 285 -14.22 -15.68 7.73
CA PRO A 285 -13.28 -14.60 8.03
C PRO A 285 -11.91 -15.16 8.41
N LYS A 286 -10.83 -14.67 7.74
CA LYS A 286 -9.46 -15.09 8.02
C LYS A 286 -8.72 -13.99 8.78
N LYS A 287 -7.85 -14.35 9.71
CA LYS A 287 -6.99 -13.40 10.45
C LYS A 287 -6.07 -12.55 9.54
N SER A 288 -5.89 -12.97 8.29
CA SER A 288 -5.11 -12.23 7.29
C SER A 288 -5.76 -10.92 6.83
N PHE A 289 -7.10 -10.79 6.96
CA PHE A 289 -7.84 -9.58 6.59
C PHE A 289 -8.91 -9.15 7.60
N VAL A 290 -9.11 -9.87 8.71
CA VAL A 290 -10.01 -9.48 9.80
C VAL A 290 -9.21 -9.38 11.10
N ASN A 291 -9.09 -8.16 11.64
CA ASN A 291 -8.38 -7.91 12.89
C ASN A 291 -8.77 -6.53 13.45
N ASN A 292 -9.56 -6.49 14.52
CA ASN A 292 -10.02 -5.25 15.14
C ASN A 292 -8.87 -4.34 15.63
N GLN A 293 -7.74 -4.92 16.08
CA GLN A 293 -6.61 -4.15 16.61
C GLN A 293 -5.79 -3.46 15.50
N LYS A 294 -5.95 -3.90 14.24
CA LYS A 294 -5.27 -3.33 13.07
C LYS A 294 -6.17 -2.42 12.24
N VAL A 295 -7.36 -2.15 12.71
CA VAL A 295 -8.24 -1.13 12.17
C VAL A 295 -8.06 0.12 13.02
N SER A 296 -7.67 1.22 12.37
CA SER A 296 -7.53 2.54 12.98
C SER A 296 -8.89 3.25 13.03
N ASP A 297 -9.00 4.42 12.44
CA ASP A 297 -10.23 5.20 12.36
C ASP A 297 -11.28 4.54 11.45
N HIS A 298 -10.80 3.92 10.37
CA HIS A 298 -11.61 3.27 9.34
C HIS A 298 -11.01 1.92 8.94
N HIS A 299 -11.86 0.98 8.56
CA HIS A 299 -11.44 -0.31 8.01
C HIS A 299 -10.99 -0.19 6.54
N ALA A 300 -10.47 -1.27 5.96
CA ALA A 300 -10.03 -1.35 4.58
C ALA A 300 -11.12 -0.94 3.56
N ILE A 301 -10.66 -0.53 2.37
CA ILE A 301 -11.53 -0.19 1.24
C ILE A 301 -12.09 -1.49 0.64
N ILE A 302 -13.41 -1.64 0.67
CA ILE A 302 -14.15 -2.79 0.13
C ILE A 302 -15.48 -2.35 -0.49
N PRO A 303 -16.14 -3.20 -1.28
CA PRO A 303 -17.51 -2.95 -1.72
C PRO A 303 -18.48 -2.85 -0.53
N THR A 304 -19.52 -2.04 -0.67
CA THR A 304 -20.63 -1.96 0.28
C THR A 304 -21.69 -3.05 -0.02
N GLU A 305 -22.74 -3.08 0.78
CA GLU A 305 -23.93 -3.92 0.54
C GLU A 305 -24.85 -3.32 -0.56
N GLN A 306 -24.52 -2.13 -1.05
CA GLN A 306 -25.31 -1.47 -2.09
C GLN A 306 -25.12 -2.15 -3.43
N PRO A 307 -26.20 -2.62 -4.10
CA PRO A 307 -26.11 -3.19 -5.44
C PRO A 307 -25.50 -2.20 -6.45
N VAL A 308 -24.55 -2.67 -7.24
CA VAL A 308 -23.86 -1.81 -8.23
C VAL A 308 -24.53 -1.91 -9.60
N ILE A 309 -24.73 -0.75 -10.23
CA ILE A 309 -25.16 -0.64 -11.63
C ILE A 309 -23.97 -0.15 -12.45
N LEU A 310 -23.20 -1.09 -13.03
CA LEU A 310 -21.96 -0.78 -13.74
C LEU A 310 -22.13 0.25 -14.87
N ALA A 311 -23.32 0.30 -15.50
CA ALA A 311 -23.59 1.26 -16.58
C ALA A 311 -23.60 2.73 -16.10
N GLN A 312 -23.85 2.97 -14.80
CA GLN A 312 -23.85 4.31 -14.21
C GLN A 312 -22.45 4.81 -13.85
N LEU A 313 -21.47 3.91 -13.77
CA LEU A 313 -20.09 4.26 -13.49
C LEU A 313 -19.39 4.75 -14.78
N SER A 314 -18.65 5.84 -14.69
CA SER A 314 -17.74 6.29 -15.75
C SER A 314 -16.64 5.24 -16.02
N VAL A 315 -15.90 5.40 -17.11
CA VAL A 315 -14.80 4.50 -17.47
C VAL A 315 -13.75 4.44 -16.35
N ASP A 316 -13.39 5.58 -15.79
CA ASP A 316 -12.35 5.63 -14.75
C ASP A 316 -12.86 5.13 -13.40
N GLU A 317 -14.12 5.39 -13.06
CA GLU A 317 -14.76 4.80 -11.89
C GLU A 317 -14.82 3.26 -11.96
N ARG A 318 -15.14 2.71 -13.15
CA ARG A 318 -15.10 1.24 -13.36
C ARG A 318 -13.71 0.66 -13.16
N LYS A 319 -12.65 1.35 -13.61
CA LYS A 319 -11.26 0.88 -13.41
C LYS A 319 -10.91 0.78 -11.93
N ILE A 320 -11.24 1.81 -11.14
CA ILE A 320 -10.97 1.81 -9.69
C ILE A 320 -11.86 0.79 -8.98
N PHE A 321 -13.13 0.74 -9.33
CA PHE A 321 -14.07 -0.24 -8.79
C PHE A 321 -13.59 -1.68 -9.06
N ASP A 322 -13.13 -1.98 -10.28
CA ASP A 322 -12.59 -3.30 -10.65
C ASP A 322 -11.37 -3.69 -9.79
N LEU A 323 -10.44 -2.75 -9.55
CA LEU A 323 -9.32 -3.01 -8.65
C LEU A 323 -9.79 -3.44 -7.26
N VAL A 324 -10.72 -2.68 -6.68
CA VAL A 324 -11.22 -2.94 -5.33
C VAL A 324 -11.98 -4.26 -5.27
N VAL A 325 -12.89 -4.51 -6.22
CA VAL A 325 -13.69 -5.74 -6.27
C VAL A 325 -12.79 -6.97 -6.43
N ARG A 326 -11.82 -6.94 -7.35
CA ARG A 326 -10.90 -8.07 -7.54
C ARG A 326 -10.04 -8.32 -6.32
N ARG A 327 -9.54 -7.28 -5.66
CA ARG A 327 -8.76 -7.41 -4.43
C ARG A 327 -9.61 -7.98 -3.28
N PHE A 328 -10.85 -7.52 -3.15
CA PHE A 328 -11.81 -8.02 -2.17
C PHE A 328 -12.17 -9.50 -2.40
N LEU A 329 -12.46 -9.90 -3.63
CA LEU A 329 -12.73 -11.29 -3.94
C LEU A 329 -11.50 -12.19 -3.75
N ALA A 330 -10.30 -11.70 -4.08
CA ALA A 330 -9.06 -12.46 -3.97
C ALA A 330 -8.78 -12.94 -2.53
N VAL A 331 -9.07 -12.14 -1.49
CA VAL A 331 -8.85 -12.56 -0.10
C VAL A 331 -9.85 -13.63 0.36
N LEU A 332 -10.99 -13.75 -0.33
CA LEU A 332 -12.01 -14.75 -0.06
C LEU A 332 -11.73 -16.08 -0.79
N TYR A 333 -10.92 -16.05 -1.84
CA TYR A 333 -10.51 -17.24 -2.59
C TYR A 333 -9.50 -18.10 -1.83
N PRO A 334 -9.30 -19.36 -2.24
CA PRO A 334 -8.19 -20.19 -1.76
C PRO A 334 -6.85 -19.62 -2.22
N PRO A 335 -5.74 -20.00 -1.58
CA PRO A 335 -4.41 -19.61 -2.01
C PRO A 335 -4.07 -20.19 -3.40
N TYR A 336 -3.12 -19.53 -4.08
CA TYR A 336 -2.47 -20.07 -5.26
C TYR A 336 -1.49 -21.17 -4.85
N GLU A 337 -1.62 -22.36 -5.43
CA GLU A 337 -0.74 -23.49 -5.17
C GLU A 337 0.00 -23.87 -6.43
N TYR A 338 1.29 -24.11 -6.33
CA TYR A 338 2.14 -24.48 -7.46
C TYR A 338 3.27 -25.41 -7.04
N GLU A 339 3.72 -26.24 -7.98
CA GLU A 339 4.94 -27.01 -7.84
C GLU A 339 6.10 -26.22 -8.44
N GLN A 340 7.09 -25.89 -7.62
CA GLN A 340 8.34 -25.29 -8.06
C GLN A 340 9.36 -26.40 -8.31
N THR A 341 9.90 -26.47 -9.53
CA THR A 341 11.02 -27.34 -9.88
C THR A 341 12.28 -26.50 -10.00
N LYS A 342 13.29 -26.82 -9.21
CA LYS A 342 14.64 -26.25 -9.30
C LYS A 342 15.59 -27.33 -9.78
N ILE A 343 16.38 -27.02 -10.79
CA ILE A 343 17.38 -27.93 -11.35
C ILE A 343 18.72 -27.24 -11.26
N THR A 344 19.70 -27.93 -10.70
CA THR A 344 21.08 -27.49 -10.61
C THR A 344 21.96 -28.37 -11.49
N LEU A 345 22.73 -27.76 -12.38
CA LEU A 345 23.77 -28.44 -13.14
C LEU A 345 25.15 -28.06 -12.59
N GLU A 346 26.06 -29.01 -12.64
CA GLU A 346 27.50 -28.79 -12.44
C GLU A 346 28.28 -29.12 -13.71
N CYS A 347 29.24 -28.26 -14.06
CA CYS A 347 30.16 -28.45 -15.17
C CYS A 347 31.51 -27.84 -14.76
N GLU A 348 32.58 -28.68 -14.72
CA GLU A 348 33.95 -28.28 -14.34
C GLU A 348 34.02 -27.39 -13.09
N GLY A 349 33.24 -27.73 -12.06
CA GLY A 349 33.17 -26.99 -10.82
C GLY A 349 32.30 -25.72 -10.83
N GLU A 350 31.74 -25.31 -11.95
CA GLU A 350 30.80 -24.19 -12.06
C GLU A 350 29.36 -24.68 -11.94
N THR A 351 28.50 -23.81 -11.39
CA THR A 351 27.09 -24.15 -11.12
C THR A 351 26.13 -23.35 -12.01
N PHE A 352 25.16 -24.04 -12.57
CA PHE A 352 24.08 -23.44 -13.35
C PHE A 352 22.73 -23.87 -12.76
N PHE A 353 21.73 -22.98 -12.81
CA PHE A 353 20.41 -23.28 -12.29
C PHE A 353 19.30 -22.91 -13.24
N ALA A 354 18.22 -23.65 -13.20
CA ALA A 354 16.95 -23.33 -13.83
C ALA A 354 15.82 -23.49 -12.81
N GLU A 355 14.81 -22.62 -12.91
CA GLU A 355 13.63 -22.66 -12.07
C GLU A 355 12.37 -22.53 -12.93
N GLY A 356 11.41 -23.41 -12.69
CA GLY A 356 10.10 -23.40 -13.30
C GLY A 356 9.00 -23.65 -12.27
N ASN A 357 7.82 -23.08 -12.50
CA ASN A 357 6.67 -23.24 -11.63
C ASN A 357 5.52 -23.80 -12.47
N VAL A 358 4.83 -24.81 -11.95
CA VAL A 358 3.64 -25.40 -12.56
C VAL A 358 2.46 -25.15 -11.64
N PRO A 359 1.40 -24.43 -12.09
CA PRO A 359 0.19 -24.24 -11.31
C PRO A 359 -0.47 -25.57 -10.95
N LEU A 360 -0.83 -25.77 -9.69
CA LEU A 360 -1.63 -26.89 -9.20
C LEU A 360 -3.08 -26.46 -8.93
N ASN A 361 -3.24 -25.29 -8.32
CA ASN A 361 -4.52 -24.64 -8.08
C ASN A 361 -4.37 -23.13 -8.27
N ARG A 362 -5.11 -22.53 -9.20
CA ARG A 362 -5.01 -21.10 -9.49
C ARG A 362 -5.48 -20.22 -8.32
N GLY A 363 -6.42 -20.71 -7.51
CA GLY A 363 -6.89 -19.98 -6.34
C GLY A 363 -7.26 -18.54 -6.64
N TYR A 364 -6.78 -17.59 -5.82
CA TYR A 364 -7.09 -16.15 -5.99
C TYR A 364 -6.61 -15.55 -7.33
N LYS A 365 -5.68 -16.20 -8.02
CA LYS A 365 -5.20 -15.72 -9.32
C LYS A 365 -6.26 -15.84 -10.43
N GLU A 366 -7.28 -16.66 -10.24
CA GLU A 366 -8.43 -16.68 -11.15
C GLU A 366 -9.11 -15.30 -11.20
N VAL A 367 -9.11 -14.58 -10.08
CA VAL A 367 -9.74 -13.26 -9.97
C VAL A 367 -8.79 -12.15 -10.38
N THR A 368 -7.51 -12.22 -9.98
CA THR A 368 -6.55 -11.11 -10.15
C THR A 368 -5.84 -11.12 -11.49
N ALA A 369 -5.70 -12.28 -12.13
CA ALA A 369 -5.05 -12.48 -13.42
C ALA A 369 -5.81 -13.52 -14.25
N PRO A 370 -7.07 -13.23 -14.65
CA PRO A 370 -7.91 -14.22 -15.35
C PRO A 370 -7.31 -14.63 -16.69
N ASP A 371 -6.70 -13.67 -17.41
CA ASP A 371 -6.09 -13.86 -18.74
C ASP A 371 -4.57 -14.05 -18.68
N GLY A 372 -4.02 -14.19 -17.45
CA GLY A 372 -2.59 -14.34 -17.27
C GLY A 372 -2.07 -15.62 -17.89
N ASP A 373 -1.11 -15.51 -18.79
CA ASP A 373 -0.34 -16.65 -19.30
C ASP A 373 0.53 -17.22 -18.17
N GLU A 374 -0.08 -18.06 -17.36
CA GLU A 374 0.60 -18.89 -16.36
C GLU A 374 0.97 -20.25 -16.96
N SER A 375 1.30 -20.29 -18.25
CA SER A 375 1.97 -21.45 -18.84
C SER A 375 3.27 -21.63 -18.05
N GLY A 376 3.17 -22.40 -16.98
CA GLY A 376 4.31 -22.72 -16.13
C GLY A 376 5.41 -23.29 -17.01
N LYS A 377 6.66 -22.89 -16.78
CA LYS A 377 7.78 -23.57 -17.43
C LYS A 377 7.80 -25.01 -16.93
N VAL A 378 7.18 -25.88 -17.72
CA VAL A 378 7.27 -27.32 -17.51
C VAL A 378 8.64 -27.75 -18.06
N PHE A 379 9.49 -28.22 -17.20
CA PHE A 379 10.77 -28.77 -17.63
C PHE A 379 10.59 -30.22 -18.04
N PRO A 380 11.33 -30.69 -19.09
CA PRO A 380 11.52 -32.12 -19.36
C PRO A 380 11.99 -32.84 -18.10
N ALA A 381 11.60 -34.10 -17.95
CA ALA A 381 12.03 -34.90 -16.82
C ALA A 381 13.54 -35.13 -16.88
N LEU A 382 14.29 -34.56 -15.96
CA LEU A 382 15.71 -34.83 -15.74
C LEU A 382 15.89 -35.62 -14.46
N LYS A 383 16.92 -36.44 -14.39
CA LYS A 383 17.30 -37.22 -13.20
C LYS A 383 18.63 -36.74 -12.66
N GLU A 384 18.81 -36.78 -11.35
CA GLU A 384 20.11 -36.54 -10.72
C GLU A 384 21.12 -37.54 -11.24
N GLY A 385 22.33 -37.07 -11.54
CA GLY A 385 23.40 -37.83 -12.18
C GLY A 385 23.29 -37.90 -13.73
N GLU A 386 22.21 -37.40 -14.34
CA GLU A 386 22.09 -37.38 -15.80
C GLU A 386 23.15 -36.47 -16.43
N VAL A 387 23.83 -37.00 -17.47
CA VAL A 387 24.89 -36.26 -18.17
C VAL A 387 24.30 -35.57 -19.39
N ILE A 388 24.49 -34.26 -19.49
CA ILE A 388 24.13 -33.46 -20.66
C ILE A 388 25.40 -33.16 -21.45
N ARG A 389 25.54 -33.83 -22.62
CA ARG A 389 26.69 -33.68 -23.52
C ARG A 389 26.47 -32.59 -24.56
N ASP A 390 25.26 -32.57 -25.12
CA ASP A 390 24.89 -31.62 -26.17
C ASP A 390 24.23 -30.41 -25.56
N PHE A 391 24.99 -29.34 -25.33
CA PHE A 391 24.50 -28.05 -24.89
C PHE A 391 25.18 -26.90 -25.63
N SER A 392 24.49 -25.80 -25.75
CA SER A 392 25.07 -24.54 -26.17
C SER A 392 25.41 -23.65 -24.97
N LEU A 393 26.59 -23.04 -25.00
CA LEU A 393 27.03 -22.10 -23.97
C LEU A 393 27.01 -20.67 -24.58
N LYS A 394 26.31 -19.74 -23.94
CA LYS A 394 26.17 -18.36 -24.38
C LYS A 394 26.68 -17.39 -23.32
N LYS A 395 27.54 -16.45 -23.71
CA LYS A 395 27.89 -15.30 -22.86
C LYS A 395 26.77 -14.29 -22.87
N THR A 396 26.44 -13.74 -21.70
CA THR A 396 25.50 -12.65 -21.53
C THR A 396 26.25 -11.43 -21.00
N GLU A 397 25.88 -10.27 -21.50
CA GLU A 397 26.46 -8.99 -21.11
C GLU A 397 25.33 -7.98 -20.84
N GLY A 398 25.54 -7.15 -19.83
CA GLY A 398 24.64 -6.06 -19.49
C GLY A 398 25.37 -4.92 -18.79
N LYS A 399 24.68 -3.83 -18.55
CA LYS A 399 25.18 -2.70 -17.75
C LYS A 399 24.19 -2.44 -16.60
N THR A 400 24.72 -2.12 -15.43
CA THR A 400 23.90 -1.65 -14.32
C THR A 400 23.15 -0.40 -14.75
N LYS A 401 21.93 -0.23 -14.24
CA LYS A 401 21.07 0.93 -14.52
C LYS A 401 20.95 1.79 -13.27
N PRO A 402 20.78 3.11 -13.43
CA PRO A 402 20.46 3.96 -12.29
C PRO A 402 19.11 3.54 -11.68
N PRO A 403 18.84 3.91 -10.43
CA PRO A 403 17.51 3.73 -9.89
C PRO A 403 16.49 4.50 -10.73
N ALA A 404 15.27 3.96 -10.83
CA ALA A 404 14.20 4.65 -11.56
C ALA A 404 13.79 5.94 -10.84
N ARG A 405 13.36 6.95 -11.60
CA ARG A 405 12.69 8.12 -11.05
C ARG A 405 11.45 7.71 -10.27
N PHE A 406 11.08 8.53 -9.30
CA PHE A 406 9.82 8.31 -8.62
C PHE A 406 8.65 8.50 -9.59
N THR A 407 7.72 7.57 -9.58
CA THR A 407 6.33 7.79 -9.99
C THR A 407 5.54 8.20 -8.75
N GLU A 408 4.33 8.75 -8.91
CA GLU A 408 3.51 9.08 -7.74
C GLU A 408 3.26 7.85 -6.85
N GLY A 409 3.01 6.68 -7.45
CA GLY A 409 2.82 5.43 -6.71
C GLY A 409 4.05 5.01 -5.89
N THR A 410 5.27 5.15 -6.45
CA THR A 410 6.51 4.83 -5.72
C THR A 410 6.88 5.90 -4.69
N LEU A 411 6.50 7.16 -4.94
CA LEU A 411 6.67 8.25 -3.99
C LEU A 411 5.75 8.10 -2.78
N LEU A 412 4.47 7.75 -2.98
CA LEU A 412 3.55 7.40 -1.89
C LEU A 412 4.14 6.34 -0.97
N LYS A 413 4.71 5.27 -1.55
CA LYS A 413 5.38 4.20 -0.78
C LYS A 413 6.63 4.72 -0.04
N ALA A 414 7.37 5.64 -0.63
CA ALA A 414 8.52 6.26 0.02
C ALA A 414 8.09 7.16 1.19
N MET A 415 6.96 7.86 1.07
CA MET A 415 6.38 8.66 2.16
C MET A 415 5.90 7.79 3.32
N GLU A 416 5.37 6.59 3.07
CA GLU A 416 5.02 5.63 4.14
C GLU A 416 6.26 5.08 4.87
N ASN A 417 7.34 4.85 4.14
CA ASN A 417 8.56 4.25 4.67
C ASN A 417 9.79 5.14 4.39
N PRO A 418 9.85 6.36 4.95
CA PRO A 418 10.87 7.34 4.62
C PRO A 418 12.25 7.03 5.21
N VAL A 419 12.35 6.10 6.16
CA VAL A 419 13.57 5.82 6.94
C VAL A 419 14.78 5.53 6.05
N LYS A 420 14.60 4.78 4.96
CA LYS A 420 15.69 4.45 4.02
C LYS A 420 16.21 5.65 3.21
N TYR A 421 15.50 6.77 3.23
CA TYR A 421 15.89 8.02 2.56
C TYR A 421 16.44 9.06 3.55
N MET A 422 16.49 8.75 4.86
CA MET A 422 17.07 9.64 5.86
C MET A 422 18.58 9.74 5.65
N GLN A 423 19.09 10.96 5.58
CA GLN A 423 20.53 11.24 5.46
C GLN A 423 21.27 10.95 6.77
N GLN A 424 20.65 11.22 7.91
CA GLN A 424 21.18 10.91 9.23
C GLN A 424 20.50 9.66 9.78
N LYS A 425 21.31 8.70 10.27
CA LYS A 425 20.82 7.47 10.92
C LYS A 425 20.46 7.74 12.39
N ASP A 426 19.45 8.54 12.63
CA ASP A 426 18.88 8.71 13.98
C ASP A 426 17.86 7.59 14.23
N ALA A 427 18.23 6.61 15.05
CA ALA A 427 17.39 5.45 15.35
C ALA A 427 16.07 5.83 16.04
N LYS A 428 16.07 6.89 16.87
CA LYS A 428 14.87 7.36 17.57
C LYS A 428 13.90 8.01 16.58
N ALA A 429 14.41 8.89 15.71
CA ALA A 429 13.58 9.51 14.67
C ALA A 429 13.06 8.47 13.67
N ALA A 430 13.88 7.49 13.28
CA ALA A 430 13.48 6.40 12.40
C ALA A 430 12.33 5.57 13.01
N LYS A 431 12.45 5.21 14.29
CA LYS A 431 11.40 4.49 15.03
C LYS A 431 10.11 5.29 15.10
N THR A 432 10.19 6.58 15.46
CA THR A 432 9.03 7.48 15.52
C THR A 432 8.33 7.58 14.16
N LEU A 433 9.08 7.75 13.06
CA LEU A 433 8.49 7.79 11.71
C LEU A 433 7.78 6.50 11.33
N GLN A 434 8.33 5.34 11.70
CA GLN A 434 7.66 4.05 11.48
C GLN A 434 6.37 3.91 12.29
N GLU A 435 6.40 4.27 13.57
CA GLU A 435 5.25 4.18 14.49
C GLU A 435 4.13 5.15 14.11
N THR A 436 4.45 6.28 13.48
CA THR A 436 3.48 7.32 13.07
C THR A 436 3.00 7.20 11.62
N GLY A 437 3.36 6.11 10.90
CA GLY A 437 2.91 5.88 9.53
C GLY A 437 3.65 6.70 8.46
N GLY A 438 4.87 7.20 8.77
CA GLY A 438 5.72 7.91 7.82
C GLY A 438 5.44 9.41 7.69
N LEU A 439 5.65 9.94 6.49
CA LEU A 439 5.43 11.36 6.15
C LEU A 439 4.00 11.60 5.70
N GLY A 440 3.30 12.50 6.38
CA GLY A 440 1.91 12.84 6.10
C GLY A 440 0.94 11.72 6.46
N THR A 441 -0.35 12.00 6.30
CA THR A 441 -1.43 11.02 6.46
C THR A 441 -1.94 10.57 5.10
N VAL A 442 -2.64 9.46 5.04
CA VAL A 442 -3.30 9.00 3.78
C VAL A 442 -4.19 10.09 3.17
N ALA A 443 -4.82 10.91 4.02
CA ALA A 443 -5.69 12.00 3.55
C ALA A 443 -4.94 13.17 2.90
N THR A 444 -3.66 13.39 3.24
CA THR A 444 -2.91 14.60 2.84
C THR A 444 -1.83 14.34 1.80
N ARG A 445 -1.38 13.08 1.63
CA ARG A 445 -0.27 12.74 0.71
C ARG A 445 -0.57 13.12 -0.73
N ALA A 446 -1.79 12.85 -1.22
CA ALA A 446 -2.19 13.18 -2.59
C ALA A 446 -2.11 14.68 -2.86
N ASP A 447 -2.63 15.52 -1.96
CA ASP A 447 -2.58 16.97 -2.09
C ASP A 447 -1.16 17.54 -1.99
N ILE A 448 -0.27 16.88 -1.23
CA ILE A 448 1.14 17.27 -1.11
C ILE A 448 1.89 16.96 -2.40
N ILE A 449 1.67 15.78 -2.99
CA ILE A 449 2.29 15.39 -4.26
C ILE A 449 1.81 16.30 -5.40
N ASP A 450 0.51 16.62 -5.43
CA ASP A 450 -0.08 17.52 -6.42
C ASP A 450 0.50 18.95 -6.37
N LYS A 451 1.04 19.37 -5.24
CA LYS A 451 1.69 20.68 -5.04
C LYS A 451 3.17 20.70 -5.42
N LEU A 452 3.83 19.56 -5.49
CA LEU A 452 5.26 19.44 -5.78
C LEU A 452 5.55 19.40 -7.28
#